data_c0d9f5af3d8c549c7426e6d1a528995e
#
_entry.id   c0d9f5af3d8c549c7426e6d1a528995e
#
_cell.length_a   1.000
_cell.length_b   1.000
_cell.length_c   1.000
_cell.angle_alpha   90.00
_cell.angle_beta   90.00
_cell.angle_gamma   90.00
#
_symmetry.space_group_name_H-M   'P 1'
#
loop_
_entity.id
_entity.type
_entity.pdbx_description
1 polymer ?
#
loop_
_entity_poly.entity_id
_entity_poly.type
_entity_poly.pdbx_seq_one_letter_code
_entity_poly.pdbx_strand_id
1 'polypeptide(L)'
;MLAKLQGTSLRVKGRLAWLHIFVISMLNIVLFSTCTVFGQLSAATGRVAMLVYTMPIWASLLARITLGERFTRAGVAALALCAVGTAILVYPLAQAGVPTGILLALGGSISWAAATVYMKWADLHVDPMTIAIWQLVIGFFALGACIPVFQNSVGLLDAAPKALAAAAFSGLLGSGIAYFLWYKIIRLVPAMTASLGVLSSPVIGVISSAIVLGERPTLPDIIGYVLIFAASASVLLQRQAPSVTPDAV
;
A
#
# COMPACT_ATOMS: atom_id res chain seq x y z
N MET A 1 19.27 12.89 -7.19
CA MET A 1 19.93 13.87 -6.28
C MET A 1 20.05 13.28 -4.86
N LEU A 2 18.97 12.80 -4.23
CA LEU A 2 18.98 12.22 -2.87
C LEU A 2 19.88 11.00 -2.68
N ALA A 3 19.92 10.06 -3.66
CA ALA A 3 20.80 8.88 -3.61
C ALA A 3 22.29 9.23 -3.59
N LYS A 4 22.70 10.29 -4.29
CA LYS A 4 24.07 10.78 -4.25
C LYS A 4 24.48 11.37 -2.89
N LEU A 5 23.53 11.97 -2.18
CA LEU A 5 23.76 12.52 -0.84
C LEU A 5 23.93 11.42 0.23
N GLN A 6 23.46 10.20 -0.05
CA GLN A 6 23.54 9.06 0.87
C GLN A 6 24.64 8.05 0.51
N GLY A 7 25.42 8.29 -0.55
CA GLY A 7 26.45 7.35 -1.02
C GLY A 7 25.91 6.03 -1.58
N THR A 8 24.59 5.95 -1.86
CA THR A 8 23.95 4.73 -2.34
C THR A 8 24.28 4.48 -3.79
N SER A 9 24.78 3.29 -4.11
CA SER A 9 25.08 2.87 -5.47
C SER A 9 23.80 2.43 -6.18
N LEU A 10 23.36 3.17 -7.20
CA LEU A 10 22.20 2.81 -8.04
C LEU A 10 22.48 1.65 -9.01
N ARG A 11 23.63 1.01 -8.89
CA ARG A 11 24.02 -0.11 -9.78
C ARG A 11 23.27 -1.37 -9.40
N VAL A 12 22.50 -1.89 -10.35
CA VAL A 12 21.89 -3.23 -10.28
C VAL A 12 22.68 -4.16 -11.19
N LYS A 13 23.23 -5.23 -10.63
CA LYS A 13 24.00 -6.22 -11.36
C LYS A 13 23.13 -7.41 -11.74
N GLY A 14 23.19 -7.82 -13.00
CA GLY A 14 22.52 -9.02 -13.50
C GLY A 14 21.10 -8.78 -14.04
N ARG A 15 20.76 -9.50 -15.12
CA ARG A 15 19.46 -9.43 -15.79
C ARG A 15 18.31 -9.91 -14.90
N LEU A 16 18.59 -10.91 -14.08
CA LEU A 16 17.59 -11.49 -13.18
C LEU A 16 17.16 -10.48 -12.09
N ALA A 17 18.10 -9.72 -11.53
CA ALA A 17 17.77 -8.67 -10.57
C ALA A 17 16.87 -7.58 -11.18
N TRP A 18 17.14 -7.20 -12.43
CA TRP A 18 16.27 -6.28 -13.17
C TRP A 18 14.88 -6.83 -13.41
N LEU A 19 14.76 -8.14 -13.75
CA LEU A 19 13.45 -8.78 -13.90
C LEU A 19 12.67 -8.76 -12.59
N HIS A 20 13.31 -9.09 -11.47
CA HIS A 20 12.65 -9.05 -10.17
C HIS A 20 12.20 -7.61 -9.81
N ILE A 21 13.06 -6.60 -10.02
CA ILE A 21 12.68 -5.20 -9.77
C ILE A 21 11.52 -4.78 -10.67
N PHE A 22 11.50 -5.22 -11.93
CA PHE A 22 10.40 -4.96 -12.85
C PHE A 22 9.09 -5.58 -12.35
N VAL A 23 9.10 -6.86 -11.96
CA VAL A 23 7.90 -7.55 -11.41
C VAL A 23 7.40 -6.84 -10.14
N ILE A 24 8.30 -6.49 -9.22
CA ILE A 24 7.95 -5.76 -8.01
C ILE A 24 7.33 -4.40 -8.36
N SER A 25 7.89 -3.68 -9.34
CA SER A 25 7.34 -2.40 -9.80
C SER A 25 5.94 -2.54 -10.40
N MET A 26 5.72 -3.57 -11.23
CA MET A 26 4.40 -3.84 -11.81
C MET A 26 3.35 -4.09 -10.74
N LEU A 27 3.68 -4.88 -9.73
CA LEU A 27 2.76 -5.20 -8.64
C LEU A 27 2.58 -4.01 -7.68
N ASN A 28 3.69 -3.40 -7.21
CA ASN A 28 3.67 -2.41 -6.14
C ASN A 28 3.30 -1.01 -6.61
N ILE A 29 3.72 -0.61 -7.81
CA ILE A 29 3.47 0.74 -8.33
C ILE A 29 2.33 0.71 -9.33
N VAL A 30 2.44 -0.06 -10.40
CA VAL A 30 1.48 0.02 -11.50
C VAL A 30 0.12 -0.53 -11.11
N LEU A 31 0.04 -1.79 -10.74
CA LEU A 31 -1.23 -2.45 -10.44
C LEU A 31 -1.87 -1.89 -9.17
N PHE A 32 -1.09 -1.69 -8.11
CA PHE A 32 -1.57 -1.09 -6.87
C PHE A 32 -2.15 0.31 -7.09
N SER A 33 -1.40 1.21 -7.75
CA SER A 33 -1.86 2.58 -7.97
C SER A 33 -3.07 2.62 -8.90
N THR A 34 -3.05 1.85 -9.98
CA THR A 34 -4.19 1.76 -10.91
C THR A 34 -5.45 1.29 -10.20
N CYS A 35 -5.37 0.18 -9.46
CA CYS A 35 -6.49 -0.34 -8.69
C CYS A 35 -7.00 0.68 -7.65
N THR A 36 -6.11 1.36 -6.95
CA THR A 36 -6.48 2.34 -5.92
C THR A 36 -7.15 3.56 -6.53
N VAL A 37 -6.59 4.12 -7.61
CA VAL A 37 -7.14 5.31 -8.29
C VAL A 37 -8.51 5.00 -8.88
N PHE A 38 -8.64 3.94 -9.68
CA PHE A 38 -9.94 3.56 -10.25
C PHE A 38 -10.93 3.12 -9.17
N GLY A 39 -10.43 2.54 -8.07
CA GLY A 39 -11.23 2.26 -6.89
C GLY A 39 -11.87 3.50 -6.31
N GLN A 40 -11.10 4.57 -6.12
CA GLN A 40 -11.56 5.86 -5.59
C GLN A 40 -12.52 6.61 -6.54
N LEU A 41 -12.41 6.37 -7.85
CA LEU A 41 -13.36 6.92 -8.82
C LEU A 41 -14.72 6.20 -8.80
N SER A 42 -14.78 4.99 -8.26
CA SER A 42 -15.94 4.12 -8.33
C SER A 42 -16.59 3.82 -6.97
N ALA A 43 -15.99 4.29 -5.86
CA ALA A 43 -16.50 4.10 -4.50
C ALA A 43 -16.00 5.20 -3.58
N ALA A 44 -16.64 5.35 -2.40
CA ALA A 44 -16.25 6.33 -1.39
C ALA A 44 -14.76 6.18 -1.01
N THR A 45 -14.03 7.28 -1.04
CA THR A 45 -12.57 7.33 -0.84
C THR A 45 -12.15 6.75 0.50
N GLY A 46 -12.92 7.03 1.56
CA GLY A 46 -12.66 6.48 2.89
C GLY A 46 -12.77 4.96 2.94
N ARG A 47 -13.75 4.36 2.22
CA ARG A 47 -13.88 2.89 2.11
C ARG A 47 -12.71 2.28 1.36
N VAL A 48 -12.35 2.86 0.21
CA VAL A 48 -11.20 2.40 -0.59
C VAL A 48 -9.93 2.46 0.24
N ALA A 49 -9.67 3.57 0.93
CA ALA A 49 -8.52 3.72 1.80
C ALA A 49 -8.46 2.61 2.86
N MET A 50 -9.56 2.34 3.57
CA MET A 50 -9.58 1.30 4.60
C MET A 50 -9.41 -0.12 4.04
N LEU A 51 -10.00 -0.42 2.89
CA LEU A 51 -9.82 -1.73 2.23
C LEU A 51 -8.39 -1.95 1.75
N VAL A 52 -7.72 -0.91 1.29
CA VAL A 52 -6.28 -0.97 0.97
C VAL A 52 -5.46 -1.35 2.21
N TYR A 53 -5.83 -0.90 3.40
CA TYR A 53 -5.15 -1.28 4.65
C TYR A 53 -5.38 -2.73 5.09
N THR A 54 -6.11 -3.55 4.34
CA THR A 54 -6.12 -5.01 4.51
C THR A 54 -4.81 -5.68 4.02
N MET A 55 -3.93 -4.95 3.33
CA MET A 55 -2.69 -5.49 2.75
C MET A 55 -1.78 -6.28 3.72
N PRO A 56 -1.61 -5.95 5.04
CA PRO A 56 -0.81 -6.76 5.95
C PRO A 56 -1.40 -8.16 6.16
N ILE A 57 -2.71 -8.29 6.07
CA ILE A 57 -3.42 -9.55 6.20
C ILE A 57 -3.14 -10.44 4.98
N TRP A 58 -3.28 -9.87 3.77
CA TRP A 58 -2.93 -10.55 2.52
C TRP A 58 -1.45 -10.94 2.48
N ALA A 59 -0.56 -10.04 2.92
CA ALA A 59 0.86 -10.33 3.01
C ALA A 59 1.15 -11.52 3.94
N SER A 60 0.46 -11.60 5.09
CA SER A 60 0.62 -12.72 6.03
C SER A 60 0.12 -14.03 5.42
N LEU A 61 -1.02 -14.01 4.72
CA LEU A 61 -1.58 -15.17 4.04
C LEU A 61 -0.66 -15.66 2.92
N LEU A 62 -0.21 -14.76 2.06
CA LEU A 62 0.72 -15.09 0.97
C LEU A 62 2.07 -15.59 1.49
N ALA A 63 2.63 -14.97 2.54
CA ALA A 63 3.88 -15.44 3.17
C ALA A 63 3.72 -16.84 3.76
N ARG A 64 2.56 -17.18 4.30
CA ARG A 64 2.26 -18.55 4.75
C ARG A 64 2.36 -19.55 3.60
N ILE A 65 1.78 -19.21 2.45
CA ILE A 65 1.70 -20.12 1.29
C ILE A 65 3.04 -20.23 0.58
N THR A 66 3.76 -19.09 0.38
CA THR A 66 4.95 -19.05 -0.48
C THR A 66 6.26 -19.21 0.29
N LEU A 67 6.33 -18.69 1.53
CA LEU A 67 7.53 -18.71 2.36
C LEU A 67 7.44 -19.74 3.49
N GLY A 68 6.30 -20.45 3.65
CA GLY A 68 6.11 -21.44 4.71
C GLY A 68 6.01 -20.83 6.12
N GLU A 69 5.79 -19.52 6.24
CA GLU A 69 5.67 -18.85 7.54
C GLU A 69 4.47 -19.41 8.32
N ARG A 70 4.63 -19.64 9.62
CA ARG A 70 3.56 -20.17 10.45
C ARG A 70 2.70 -19.06 11.02
N PHE A 71 1.38 -19.26 11.02
CA PHE A 71 0.48 -18.33 11.72
C PHE A 71 0.62 -18.50 13.24
N THR A 72 0.71 -17.36 13.91
CA THR A 72 0.50 -17.29 15.35
C THR A 72 -1.01 -17.28 15.64
N ARG A 73 -1.41 -17.64 16.88
CA ARG A 73 -2.82 -17.52 17.31
C ARG A 73 -3.36 -16.10 17.11
N ALA A 74 -2.54 -15.10 17.41
CA ALA A 74 -2.88 -13.70 17.20
C ALA A 74 -2.99 -13.34 15.70
N GLY A 75 -2.17 -13.95 14.81
CA GLY A 75 -2.31 -13.80 13.37
C GLY A 75 -3.63 -14.34 12.83
N VAL A 76 -4.08 -15.50 13.33
CA VAL A 76 -5.40 -16.05 12.98
C VAL A 76 -6.53 -15.14 13.46
N ALA A 77 -6.45 -14.61 14.68
CA ALA A 77 -7.44 -13.66 15.18
C ALA A 77 -7.49 -12.38 14.34
N ALA A 78 -6.33 -11.87 13.91
CA ALA A 78 -6.26 -10.71 13.00
C ALA A 78 -6.91 -10.99 11.64
N LEU A 79 -6.66 -12.17 11.06
CA LEU A 79 -7.32 -12.60 9.83
C LEU A 79 -8.85 -12.62 9.98
N ALA A 80 -9.35 -13.18 11.07
CA ALA A 80 -10.78 -13.24 11.37
C ALA A 80 -11.38 -11.85 11.53
N LEU A 81 -10.74 -10.95 12.32
CA LEU A 81 -11.17 -9.56 12.49
C LEU A 81 -11.22 -8.80 11.16
N CYS A 82 -10.20 -8.97 10.32
CA CYS A 82 -10.16 -8.34 9.01
C CYS A 82 -11.27 -8.86 8.08
N ALA A 83 -11.51 -10.17 8.06
CA ALA A 83 -12.57 -10.76 7.27
C ALA A 83 -13.96 -10.24 7.71
N VAL A 84 -14.22 -10.18 9.01
CA VAL A 84 -15.46 -9.62 9.57
C VAL A 84 -15.60 -8.14 9.23
N GLY A 85 -14.55 -7.34 9.45
CA GLY A 85 -14.57 -5.90 9.11
C GLY A 85 -14.83 -5.65 7.63
N THR A 86 -14.17 -6.41 6.76
CA THR A 86 -14.39 -6.34 5.31
C THR A 86 -15.81 -6.76 4.93
N ALA A 87 -16.34 -7.84 5.53
CA ALA A 87 -17.70 -8.28 5.29
C ALA A 87 -18.74 -7.22 5.71
N ILE A 88 -18.54 -6.55 6.84
CA ILE A 88 -19.41 -5.46 7.30
C ILE A 88 -19.39 -4.28 6.32
N LEU A 89 -18.24 -3.92 5.76
CA LEU A 89 -18.13 -2.84 4.76
C LEU A 89 -18.79 -3.18 3.43
N VAL A 90 -18.73 -4.45 3.02
CA VAL A 90 -19.22 -4.91 1.72
C VAL A 90 -20.70 -5.29 1.77
N TYR A 91 -21.19 -5.81 2.90
CA TYR A 91 -22.55 -6.34 3.05
C TYR A 91 -23.66 -5.35 2.63
N PRO A 92 -23.66 -4.07 3.03
CA PRO A 92 -24.70 -3.13 2.61
C PRO A 92 -24.76 -2.90 1.10
N LEU A 93 -23.65 -3.19 0.40
CA LEU A 93 -23.51 -3.01 -1.04
C LEU A 93 -23.86 -4.27 -1.82
N ALA A 94 -23.82 -5.43 -1.17
CA ALA A 94 -24.06 -6.72 -1.83
C ALA A 94 -25.47 -6.85 -2.39
N GLN A 95 -26.46 -6.17 -1.79
CA GLN A 95 -27.85 -6.16 -2.25
C GLN A 95 -28.06 -5.30 -3.51
N ALA A 96 -27.20 -4.29 -3.73
CA ALA A 96 -27.26 -3.39 -4.87
C ALA A 96 -26.21 -3.73 -5.97
N GLY A 97 -25.46 -4.82 -5.78
CA GLY A 97 -24.27 -5.15 -6.56
C GLY A 97 -23.02 -4.50 -5.94
N VAL A 98 -21.96 -5.31 -5.74
CA VAL A 98 -20.70 -4.81 -5.14
C VAL A 98 -20.06 -3.80 -6.10
N PRO A 99 -19.83 -2.55 -5.68
CA PRO A 99 -19.21 -1.56 -6.54
C PRO A 99 -17.83 -2.04 -7.01
N THR A 100 -17.54 -1.85 -8.28
CA THR A 100 -16.23 -2.19 -8.87
C THR A 100 -15.06 -1.59 -8.08
N GLY A 101 -15.26 -0.39 -7.50
CA GLY A 101 -14.27 0.26 -6.66
C GLY A 101 -13.83 -0.54 -5.42
N ILE A 102 -14.73 -1.32 -4.84
CA ILE A 102 -14.44 -2.20 -3.70
C ILE A 102 -13.55 -3.37 -4.16
N LEU A 103 -13.88 -4.00 -5.29
CA LEU A 103 -13.08 -5.09 -5.86
C LEU A 103 -11.69 -4.61 -6.25
N LEU A 104 -11.61 -3.41 -6.83
CA LEU A 104 -10.34 -2.77 -7.18
C LEU A 104 -9.50 -2.47 -5.93
N ALA A 105 -10.11 -1.94 -4.86
CA ALA A 105 -9.40 -1.68 -3.60
C ALA A 105 -8.78 -2.96 -3.00
N LEU A 106 -9.54 -4.06 -2.98
CA LEU A 106 -9.04 -5.36 -2.54
C LEU A 106 -7.96 -5.91 -3.50
N GLY A 107 -8.15 -5.79 -4.81
CA GLY A 107 -7.14 -6.15 -5.81
C GLY A 107 -5.84 -5.39 -5.63
N GLY A 108 -5.92 -4.09 -5.36
CA GLY A 108 -4.76 -3.25 -5.03
C GLY A 108 -4.05 -3.73 -3.77
N SER A 109 -4.78 -4.00 -2.68
CA SER A 109 -4.19 -4.48 -1.43
C SER A 109 -3.50 -5.83 -1.59
N ILE A 110 -4.08 -6.75 -2.35
CA ILE A 110 -3.49 -8.05 -2.69
C ILE A 110 -2.23 -7.87 -3.55
N SER A 111 -2.27 -6.99 -4.53
CA SER A 111 -1.13 -6.69 -5.40
C SER A 111 0.07 -6.16 -4.61
N TRP A 112 -0.17 -5.21 -3.71
CA TRP A 112 0.86 -4.69 -2.82
C TRP A 112 1.44 -5.77 -1.90
N ALA A 113 0.56 -6.60 -1.33
CA ALA A 113 0.96 -7.72 -0.49
C ALA A 113 1.81 -8.74 -1.27
N ALA A 114 1.40 -9.06 -2.51
CA ALA A 114 2.16 -9.95 -3.39
C ALA A 114 3.54 -9.38 -3.72
N ALA A 115 3.65 -8.09 -4.02
CA ALA A 115 4.93 -7.41 -4.23
C ALA A 115 5.85 -7.53 -3.02
N THR A 116 5.30 -7.31 -1.82
CA THR A 116 6.05 -7.38 -0.56
C THR A 116 6.58 -8.78 -0.29
N VAL A 117 5.75 -9.80 -0.47
CA VAL A 117 6.14 -11.21 -0.28
C VAL A 117 7.10 -11.67 -1.38
N TYR A 118 6.85 -11.28 -2.63
CA TYR A 118 7.74 -11.55 -3.75
C TYR A 118 9.13 -10.94 -3.55
N MET A 119 9.22 -9.71 -3.07
CA MET A 119 10.49 -9.05 -2.77
C MET A 119 11.29 -9.84 -1.71
N LYS A 120 10.60 -10.38 -0.69
CA LYS A 120 11.22 -11.23 0.33
C LYS A 120 11.66 -12.57 -0.25
N TRP A 121 10.85 -13.18 -1.12
CA TRP A 121 11.15 -14.45 -1.79
C TRP A 121 12.33 -14.31 -2.75
N ALA A 122 12.42 -13.22 -3.52
CA ALA A 122 13.46 -12.98 -4.51
C ALA A 122 14.84 -12.73 -3.89
N ASP A 123 14.90 -12.39 -2.59
CA ASP A 123 16.12 -12.16 -1.79
C ASP A 123 17.22 -11.38 -2.55
N LEU A 124 16.84 -10.22 -3.06
CA LEU A 124 17.72 -9.41 -3.88
C LEU A 124 18.85 -8.81 -3.03
N HIS A 125 20.09 -9.17 -3.33
CA HIS A 125 21.30 -8.55 -2.75
C HIS A 125 21.55 -7.16 -3.36
N VAL A 126 20.52 -6.30 -3.32
CA VAL A 126 20.52 -4.93 -3.83
C VAL A 126 20.04 -4.03 -2.70
N ASP A 127 20.66 -2.87 -2.55
CA ASP A 127 20.27 -1.90 -1.55
C ASP A 127 18.77 -1.55 -1.66
N PRO A 128 18.00 -1.59 -0.56
CA PRO A 128 16.55 -1.34 -0.57
C PRO A 128 16.18 0.02 -1.17
N MET A 129 17.00 1.04 -0.97
CA MET A 129 16.79 2.36 -1.56
C MET A 129 16.94 2.34 -3.08
N THR A 130 17.88 1.55 -3.59
CA THR A 130 18.07 1.33 -5.02
C THR A 130 16.86 0.65 -5.62
N ILE A 131 16.32 -0.38 -4.96
CA ILE A 131 15.09 -1.06 -5.39
C ILE A 131 13.93 -0.06 -5.41
N ALA A 132 13.74 0.73 -4.36
CA ALA A 132 12.67 1.72 -4.27
C ALA A 132 12.75 2.78 -5.40
N ILE A 133 13.93 3.29 -5.69
CA ILE A 133 14.14 4.26 -6.77
C ILE A 133 13.79 3.65 -8.13
N TRP A 134 14.30 2.46 -8.42
CA TRP A 134 14.04 1.82 -9.71
C TRP A 134 12.58 1.38 -9.87
N GLN A 135 11.89 0.99 -8.79
CA GLN A 135 10.45 0.74 -8.82
C GLN A 135 9.68 1.99 -9.28
N LEU A 136 10.01 3.15 -8.71
CA LEU A 136 9.35 4.41 -9.07
C LEU A 136 9.65 4.81 -10.53
N VAL A 137 10.89 4.65 -10.98
CA VAL A 137 11.27 4.96 -12.37
C VAL A 137 10.54 4.05 -13.36
N ILE A 138 10.57 2.73 -13.13
CA ILE A 138 9.87 1.76 -13.99
C ILE A 138 8.37 2.01 -13.96
N GLY A 139 7.79 2.22 -12.77
CA GLY A 139 6.37 2.52 -12.60
C GLY A 139 5.94 3.78 -13.31
N PHE A 140 6.74 4.83 -13.26
CA PHE A 140 6.50 6.08 -13.98
C PHE A 140 6.41 5.87 -15.50
N PHE A 141 7.38 5.17 -16.08
CA PHE A 141 7.35 4.90 -17.52
C PHE A 141 6.22 3.94 -17.91
N ALA A 142 5.96 2.91 -17.09
CA ALA A 142 4.88 1.96 -17.36
C ALA A 142 3.49 2.61 -17.29
N LEU A 143 3.22 3.42 -16.25
CA LEU A 143 1.96 4.17 -16.15
C LEU A 143 1.85 5.22 -17.26
N GLY A 144 2.96 5.90 -17.59
CA GLY A 144 3.00 6.84 -18.71
C GLY A 144 2.66 6.18 -20.05
N ALA A 145 3.16 4.98 -20.30
CA ALA A 145 2.85 4.19 -21.50
C ALA A 145 1.39 3.72 -21.54
N CYS A 146 0.71 3.63 -20.41
CA CYS A 146 -0.70 3.26 -20.33
C CYS A 146 -1.65 4.45 -20.60
N ILE A 147 -1.19 5.70 -20.53
CA ILE A 147 -2.02 6.89 -20.73
C ILE A 147 -2.78 6.84 -22.07
N PRO A 148 -2.16 6.54 -23.22
CA PRO A 148 -2.87 6.50 -24.50
C PRO A 148 -3.94 5.41 -24.57
N VAL A 149 -3.84 4.35 -23.74
CA VAL A 149 -4.79 3.23 -23.72
C VAL A 149 -6.05 3.60 -22.94
N PHE A 150 -5.90 4.36 -21.86
CA PHE A 150 -7.01 4.70 -20.95
C PHE A 150 -7.66 6.04 -21.27
N GLN A 151 -7.00 6.90 -22.04
CA GLN A 151 -7.54 8.17 -22.46
C GLN A 151 -7.53 8.25 -23.99
N ASN A 152 -8.70 8.48 -24.59
CA ASN A 152 -8.77 8.99 -25.94
C ASN A 152 -8.02 10.34 -25.94
N SER A 153 -6.75 10.32 -26.28
CA SER A 153 -5.80 11.38 -26.69
C SER A 153 -6.08 12.84 -26.27
N VAL A 154 -7.11 13.09 -25.49
CA VAL A 154 -7.46 14.44 -25.07
C VAL A 154 -6.92 14.64 -23.68
N GLY A 155 -5.83 15.22 -23.62
CA GLY A 155 -6.04 16.08 -22.65
C GLY A 155 -5.27 16.07 -21.36
N LEU A 156 -3.98 15.64 -21.28
CA LEU A 156 -3.13 16.17 -20.19
C LEU A 156 -2.97 17.70 -20.37
N LEU A 157 -3.01 18.18 -21.61
CA LEU A 157 -2.94 19.60 -21.96
C LEU A 157 -4.27 20.32 -21.75
N ASP A 158 -5.40 19.60 -21.83
CA ASP A 158 -6.75 20.13 -21.61
C ASP A 158 -7.26 19.88 -20.18
N ALA A 159 -6.44 19.27 -19.33
CA ALA A 159 -6.81 19.02 -17.92
C ALA A 159 -7.01 20.34 -17.18
N ALA A 160 -8.10 20.43 -16.42
CA ALA A 160 -8.38 21.62 -15.63
C ALA A 160 -7.16 21.98 -14.74
N PRO A 161 -6.79 23.27 -14.64
CA PRO A 161 -5.63 23.70 -13.83
C PRO A 161 -5.66 23.17 -12.38
N LYS A 162 -6.86 23.00 -11.81
CA LYS A 162 -7.05 22.38 -10.49
C LYS A 162 -6.61 20.91 -10.44
N ALA A 163 -6.87 20.14 -11.51
CA ALA A 163 -6.46 18.73 -11.58
C ALA A 163 -4.94 18.60 -11.71
N LEU A 164 -4.32 19.46 -12.53
CA LEU A 164 -2.86 19.52 -12.65
C LEU A 164 -2.20 19.93 -11.33
N ALA A 165 -2.75 20.93 -10.64
CA ALA A 165 -2.28 21.36 -9.34
C ALA A 165 -2.41 20.24 -8.28
N ALA A 166 -3.54 19.52 -8.27
CA ALA A 166 -3.76 18.38 -7.36
C ALA A 166 -2.78 17.22 -7.66
N ALA A 167 -2.54 16.91 -8.93
CA ALA A 167 -1.57 15.90 -9.33
C ALA A 167 -0.14 16.30 -8.94
N ALA A 168 0.24 17.56 -9.16
CA ALA A 168 1.55 18.09 -8.75
C ALA A 168 1.69 18.07 -7.23
N PHE A 169 0.67 18.48 -6.47
CA PHE A 169 0.64 18.41 -5.01
C PHE A 169 0.82 16.97 -4.52
N SER A 170 0.05 16.02 -5.06
CA SER A 170 0.14 14.60 -4.71
C SER A 170 1.51 14.01 -5.04
N GLY A 171 2.07 14.32 -6.21
CA GLY A 171 3.39 13.84 -6.61
C GLY A 171 4.53 14.44 -5.80
N LEU A 172 4.55 15.75 -5.61
CA LEU A 172 5.65 16.45 -4.93
C LEU A 172 5.56 16.30 -3.40
N LEU A 173 4.40 16.58 -2.82
CA LEU A 173 4.22 16.55 -1.37
C LEU A 173 3.82 15.17 -0.88
N GLY A 174 2.83 14.54 -1.48
CA GLY A 174 2.32 13.24 -1.07
C GLY A 174 3.30 12.09 -1.31
N SER A 175 4.12 12.18 -2.36
CA SER A 175 5.13 11.16 -2.63
C SER A 175 6.55 11.67 -2.36
N GLY A 176 7.00 12.73 -3.02
CA GLY A 176 8.38 13.17 -2.95
C GLY A 176 8.83 13.57 -1.54
N ILE A 177 8.16 14.56 -0.93
CA ILE A 177 8.50 15.07 0.39
C ILE A 177 8.15 14.04 1.48
N ALA A 178 7.01 13.37 1.35
CA ALA A 178 6.60 12.36 2.33
C ALA A 178 7.60 11.21 2.42
N TYR A 179 8.10 10.67 1.30
CA TYR A 179 9.17 9.67 1.31
C TYR A 179 10.46 10.20 1.92
N PHE A 180 10.85 11.43 1.59
CA PHE A 180 12.05 12.04 2.18
C PHE A 180 11.95 12.16 3.69
N LEU A 181 10.82 12.67 4.21
CA LEU A 181 10.56 12.78 5.64
C LEU A 181 10.51 11.42 6.31
N TRP A 182 9.86 10.44 5.67
CA TRP A 182 9.78 9.08 6.16
C TRP A 182 11.16 8.46 6.36
N TYR A 183 12.05 8.54 5.36
CA TYR A 183 13.41 8.03 5.48
C TYR A 183 14.22 8.76 6.55
N LYS A 184 13.95 10.03 6.79
CA LYS A 184 14.60 10.79 7.87
C LYS A 184 14.09 10.34 9.23
N ILE A 185 12.78 10.19 9.39
CA ILE A 185 12.13 9.81 10.65
C ILE A 185 12.49 8.38 11.05
N ILE A 186 12.47 7.42 10.13
CA ILE A 186 12.75 6.02 10.43
C ILE A 186 14.17 5.78 10.98
N ARG A 187 15.09 6.70 10.75
CA ARG A 187 16.44 6.67 11.32
C ARG A 187 16.52 7.29 12.71
N LEU A 188 15.54 8.11 13.08
CA LEU A 188 15.54 8.89 14.32
C LEU A 188 14.65 8.29 15.42
N VAL A 189 13.69 7.45 15.04
CA VAL A 189 12.73 6.85 15.97
C VAL A 189 12.84 5.33 15.99
N PRO A 190 12.53 4.68 17.11
CA PRO A 190 12.43 3.21 17.17
C PRO A 190 11.43 2.69 16.15
N ALA A 191 11.67 1.46 15.65
CA ALA A 191 10.81 0.83 14.65
C ALA A 191 9.34 0.73 15.08
N MET A 192 9.09 0.51 16.37
CA MET A 192 7.74 0.49 16.95
C MET A 192 7.03 1.85 16.78
N THR A 193 7.73 2.95 17.07
CA THR A 193 7.18 4.31 16.91
C THR A 193 6.90 4.63 15.43
N ALA A 194 7.80 4.24 14.53
CA ALA A 194 7.59 4.38 13.09
C ALA A 194 6.34 3.62 12.62
N SER A 195 6.15 2.38 13.07
CA SER A 195 4.98 1.55 12.72
C SER A 195 3.66 2.12 13.25
N LEU A 196 3.66 2.66 14.47
CA LEU A 196 2.50 3.36 15.01
C LEU A 196 2.16 4.61 14.19
N GLY A 197 3.18 5.32 13.70
CA GLY A 197 3.01 6.44 12.76
C GLY A 197 2.30 6.01 11.47
N VAL A 198 2.70 4.89 10.87
CA VAL A 198 2.03 4.34 9.67
C VAL A 198 0.57 3.97 9.95
N LEU A 199 0.28 3.43 11.13
CA LEU A 199 -1.09 3.08 11.53
C LEU A 199 -2.03 4.29 11.66
N SER A 200 -1.49 5.50 11.87
CA SER A 200 -2.33 6.71 11.88
C SER A 200 -2.86 7.10 10.49
N SER A 201 -2.19 6.67 9.42
CA SER A 201 -2.52 7.07 8.05
C SER A 201 -3.96 6.74 7.62
N PRO A 202 -4.53 5.53 7.87
CA PRO A 202 -5.91 5.24 7.49
C PRO A 202 -6.92 6.10 8.26
N VAL A 203 -6.65 6.40 9.52
CA VAL A 203 -7.51 7.26 10.34
C VAL A 203 -7.52 8.67 9.77
N ILE A 204 -6.35 9.23 9.47
CA ILE A 204 -6.21 10.54 8.83
C ILE A 204 -6.90 10.54 7.46
N GLY A 205 -6.75 9.47 6.67
CA GLY A 205 -7.41 9.32 5.37
C GLY A 205 -8.94 9.41 5.46
N VAL A 206 -9.54 8.67 6.38
CA VAL A 206 -11.01 8.70 6.60
C VAL A 206 -11.48 10.06 7.10
N ILE A 207 -10.77 10.66 8.06
CA ILE A 207 -11.12 12.00 8.56
C ILE A 207 -10.99 13.04 7.45
N SER A 208 -9.92 12.99 6.67
CA SER A 208 -9.70 13.91 5.55
C SER A 208 -10.78 13.77 4.47
N SER A 209 -11.19 12.55 4.12
CA SER A 209 -12.25 12.33 3.15
C SER A 209 -13.60 12.87 3.65
N ALA A 210 -13.89 12.70 4.94
CA ALA A 210 -15.10 13.26 5.55
C ALA A 210 -15.10 14.80 5.49
N ILE A 211 -13.97 15.45 5.81
CA ILE A 211 -13.87 16.91 5.84
C ILE A 211 -13.80 17.52 4.44
N VAL A 212 -12.96 16.97 3.57
CA VAL A 212 -12.63 17.57 2.26
C VAL A 212 -13.66 17.19 1.19
N LEU A 213 -14.12 15.94 1.20
CA LEU A 213 -15.06 15.42 0.21
C LEU A 213 -16.49 15.39 0.70
N GLY A 214 -16.76 15.73 1.99
CA GLY A 214 -18.08 15.67 2.58
C GLY A 214 -18.63 14.25 2.75
N GLU A 215 -17.75 13.23 2.71
CA GLU A 215 -18.15 11.84 2.92
C GLU A 215 -18.69 11.67 4.35
N ARG A 216 -19.82 10.97 4.48
CA ARG A 216 -20.43 10.66 5.78
C ARG A 216 -20.38 9.17 6.04
N PRO A 217 -19.36 8.69 6.79
CA PRO A 217 -19.30 7.29 7.16
C PRO A 217 -20.55 6.87 7.94
N THR A 218 -21.13 5.76 7.54
CA THR A 218 -22.26 5.16 8.26
C THR A 218 -21.76 4.37 9.46
N LEU A 219 -22.66 3.98 10.37
CA LEU A 219 -22.27 3.14 11.51
C LEU A 219 -21.57 1.82 11.08
N PRO A 220 -22.07 1.07 10.07
CA PRO A 220 -21.34 -0.08 9.53
C PRO A 220 -19.92 0.28 9.02
N ASP A 221 -19.75 1.45 8.38
CA ASP A 221 -18.42 1.87 7.92
C ASP A 221 -17.47 2.05 9.10
N ILE A 222 -17.90 2.73 10.16
CA ILE A 222 -17.08 2.96 11.36
C ILE A 222 -16.69 1.63 12.01
N ILE A 223 -17.64 0.70 12.17
CA ILE A 223 -17.36 -0.62 12.76
C ILE A 223 -16.35 -1.38 11.88
N GLY A 224 -16.58 -1.44 10.57
CA GLY A 224 -15.67 -2.09 9.64
C GLY A 224 -14.26 -1.48 9.67
N TYR A 225 -14.15 -0.16 9.71
CA TYR A 225 -12.87 0.56 9.80
C TYR A 225 -12.11 0.20 11.08
N VAL A 226 -12.79 0.20 12.24
CA VAL A 226 -12.18 -0.15 13.52
C VAL A 226 -11.66 -1.60 13.51
N LEU A 227 -12.43 -2.54 12.97
CA LEU A 227 -12.03 -3.95 12.91
C LEU A 227 -10.83 -4.18 11.97
N ILE A 228 -10.84 -3.58 10.77
CA ILE A 228 -9.73 -3.69 9.82
C ILE A 228 -8.48 -3.01 10.39
N PHE A 229 -8.63 -1.85 11.01
CA PHE A 229 -7.53 -1.15 11.65
C PHE A 229 -6.93 -1.97 12.78
N ALA A 230 -7.76 -2.51 13.69
CA ALA A 230 -7.31 -3.35 14.79
C ALA A 230 -6.61 -4.63 14.29
N ALA A 231 -7.15 -5.27 13.23
CA ALA A 231 -6.52 -6.42 12.60
C ALA A 231 -5.14 -6.07 12.03
N SER A 232 -5.04 -5.00 11.26
CA SER A 232 -3.79 -4.56 10.64
C SER A 232 -2.76 -4.15 11.69
N ALA A 233 -3.18 -3.41 12.71
CA ALA A 233 -2.35 -3.03 13.84
C ALA A 233 -1.77 -4.25 14.57
N SER A 234 -2.61 -5.24 14.84
CA SER A 234 -2.18 -6.45 15.55
C SER A 234 -1.12 -7.24 14.76
N VAL A 235 -1.23 -7.32 13.43
CA VAL A 235 -0.23 -7.99 12.57
C VAL A 235 1.08 -7.21 12.53
N LEU A 236 1.02 -5.90 12.38
CA LEU A 236 2.21 -5.06 12.32
C LEU A 236 2.99 -5.05 13.64
N LEU A 237 2.30 -5.00 14.77
CA LEU A 237 2.93 -5.04 16.09
C LEU A 237 3.57 -6.39 16.40
N GLN A 238 2.96 -7.51 15.97
CA GLN A 238 3.54 -8.85 16.15
C GLN A 238 4.84 -9.05 15.36
N ARG A 239 4.94 -8.51 14.15
CA ARG A 239 6.15 -8.63 13.32
C ARG A 239 7.37 -7.92 13.94
N GLN A 240 7.17 -7.07 14.92
CA GLN A 240 8.22 -6.30 15.60
C GLN A 240 8.65 -6.89 16.94
N ALA A 241 7.92 -7.87 17.46
CA ALA A 241 8.40 -8.59 18.64
C ALA A 241 9.71 -9.32 18.28
N PRO A 242 10.82 -9.10 19.00
CA PRO A 242 12.07 -9.81 18.75
C PRO A 242 11.77 -11.31 18.81
N SER A 243 12.24 -12.07 17.82
CA SER A 243 12.36 -13.51 17.97
C SER A 243 13.30 -13.72 19.16
N VAL A 244 12.76 -14.13 20.29
CA VAL A 244 13.56 -14.67 21.40
C VAL A 244 14.25 -15.90 20.81
N THR A 245 15.49 -15.73 20.40
CA THR A 245 16.39 -16.86 20.19
C THR A 245 16.45 -17.57 21.55
N PRO A 246 16.10 -18.85 21.63
CA PRO A 246 16.47 -19.64 22.80
C PRO A 246 17.99 -19.72 22.77
N ASP A 247 18.63 -18.87 23.56
CA ASP A 247 20.05 -18.99 23.80
C ASP A 247 20.33 -20.37 24.37
N ALA A 248 21.31 -20.99 23.77
CA ALA A 248 21.99 -22.19 24.14
C ALA A 248 22.07 -22.42 25.65
N VAL A 249 21.61 -23.58 26.07
CA VAL A 249 22.13 -24.30 27.24
C VAL A 249 22.96 -25.47 26.72
#